data_115d4a75eeb0c80afa5d73a32faee2f3
#
_entry.id   115d4a75eeb0c80afa5d73a32faee2f3
#
_cell.length_a   1.000
_cell.length_b   1.000
_cell.length_c   1.000
_cell.angle_alpha   90.00
_cell.angle_beta   90.00
_cell.angle_gamma   90.00
#
_symmetry.space_group_name_H-M   'P 1'
#
loop_
_entity.id
_entity.type
_entity.pdbx_description
1 polymer ?
#
loop_
_entity_poly.entity_id
_entity_poly.type
_entity_poly.pdbx_seq_one_letter_code
_entity_poly.pdbx_strand_id
1 'polypeptide(L)'
;MQRRKKTWGERWRQLARCFVTSPGLRDAISHNCVSDYYAHKKYFNTQFRHDDAGPFKHFLAVVAIMKDEGIYLAEWIEYHKLVGVDVFFIYDNESSDNTADILAPYIARGDVVHIPWPGIRQQFNAYNDALKRFRMETRWLAYIDADEFIVPLQKNTIPDILENYKNEMGLSMHWLMYGDNGHKNYEEGLVIERFTAHALKPDEFMKTII
;
A
#
# COMPACT_ATOMS: atom_id res chain seq x y z
N MET A 1 6.19 27.97 12.00
CA MET A 1 4.75 27.68 11.83
C MET A 1 4.52 26.26 12.34
N GLN A 2 4.10 26.13 13.62
CA GLN A 2 3.87 24.81 14.23
C GLN A 2 2.69 24.14 13.51
N ARG A 3 2.94 22.98 12.84
CA ARG A 3 1.87 22.14 12.31
C ARG A 3 1.06 21.62 13.51
N ARG A 4 -0.22 21.92 13.54
CA ARG A 4 -1.21 21.36 14.47
C ARG A 4 -1.14 19.83 14.31
N LYS A 5 -0.76 19.11 15.37
CA LYS A 5 -0.87 17.64 15.40
C LYS A 5 -2.32 17.29 15.14
N LYS A 6 -2.59 16.48 14.12
CA LYS A 6 -3.94 15.97 13.86
C LYS A 6 -4.44 15.29 15.13
N THR A 7 -5.64 15.60 15.55
CA THR A 7 -6.29 14.89 16.65
C THR A 7 -6.53 13.43 16.23
N TRP A 8 -6.61 12.53 17.17
CA TRP A 8 -6.91 11.11 16.92
C TRP A 8 -8.11 10.91 16.01
N GLY A 9 -9.21 11.64 16.22
CA GLY A 9 -10.40 11.58 15.36
C GLY A 9 -10.20 12.08 13.92
N GLU A 10 -9.18 12.91 13.65
CA GLU A 10 -8.84 13.35 12.29
C GLU A 10 -7.98 12.34 11.54
N ARG A 11 -7.16 11.53 12.24
CA ARG A 11 -6.39 10.42 11.65
C ARG A 11 -7.29 9.25 11.27
N TRP A 12 -8.32 8.95 12.06
CA TRP A 12 -9.21 7.80 11.88
C TRP A 12 -10.23 7.93 10.76
N ARG A 13 -10.54 9.13 10.32
CA ARG A 13 -11.51 9.34 9.23
C ARG A 13 -11.04 8.88 7.85
N GLN A 14 -9.83 8.37 7.74
CA GLN A 14 -9.19 8.02 6.46
C GLN A 14 -8.67 6.58 6.38
N LEU A 15 -9.10 5.67 7.25
CA LEU A 15 -8.78 4.26 7.07
C LEU A 15 -9.39 3.75 5.77
N ALA A 16 -8.54 3.47 4.81
CA ALA A 16 -8.94 2.89 3.54
C ALA A 16 -8.47 1.44 3.49
N ARG A 17 -9.36 0.54 3.06
CA ARG A 17 -8.98 -0.82 2.69
C ARG A 17 -9.02 -0.95 1.18
N CYS A 18 -7.94 -1.43 0.60
CA CYS A 18 -7.85 -1.64 -0.83
C CYS A 18 -8.31 -3.06 -1.17
N PHE A 19 -9.19 -3.20 -2.15
CA PHE A 19 -9.68 -4.49 -2.61
C PHE A 19 -9.08 -4.84 -3.96
N VAL A 20 -8.57 -6.05 -4.08
CA VAL A 20 -8.19 -6.61 -5.38
C VAL A 20 -9.47 -7.14 -6.05
N THR A 21 -9.92 -6.49 -7.10
CA THR A 21 -11.19 -6.80 -7.78
C THR A 21 -11.00 -7.59 -9.06
N SER A 22 -12.02 -8.37 -9.44
CA SER A 22 -12.03 -9.14 -10.68
C SER A 22 -12.28 -8.27 -11.92
N PRO A 23 -11.94 -8.77 -13.13
CA PRO A 23 -12.09 -8.06 -14.41
C PRO A 23 -13.50 -7.57 -14.74
N GLY A 24 -14.55 -8.17 -14.19
CA GLY A 24 -15.94 -7.77 -14.45
C GLY A 24 -16.34 -6.39 -13.90
N LEU A 25 -15.54 -5.82 -12.99
CA LEU A 25 -15.71 -4.45 -12.51
C LEU A 25 -15.06 -3.43 -13.45
N ARG A 26 -14.24 -3.87 -14.41
CA ARG A 26 -13.58 -3.01 -15.42
C ARG A 26 -14.59 -2.20 -16.25
N ASP A 27 -15.74 -2.78 -16.57
CA ASP A 27 -16.70 -2.16 -17.49
C ASP A 27 -17.50 -1.02 -16.85
N ALA A 28 -17.67 -1.03 -15.54
CA ALA A 28 -18.39 0.03 -14.81
C ALA A 28 -17.54 1.29 -14.54
N ILE A 29 -16.21 1.16 -14.61
CA ILE A 29 -15.25 2.20 -14.16
C ILE A 29 -14.55 2.86 -15.35
N SER A 30 -14.66 2.29 -16.57
CA SER A 30 -13.81 2.62 -17.71
C SER A 30 -13.95 4.03 -18.28
N HIS A 31 -14.99 4.79 -17.94
CA HIS A 31 -15.26 6.07 -18.62
C HIS A 31 -14.51 7.27 -18.04
N ASN A 32 -14.08 7.24 -16.78
CA ASN A 32 -13.36 8.38 -16.17
C ASN A 32 -11.85 8.13 -15.94
N CYS A 33 -11.40 6.87 -15.91
CA CYS A 33 -9.99 6.51 -15.69
C CYS A 33 -9.10 6.54 -16.94
N VAL A 34 -9.70 6.71 -18.13
CA VAL A 34 -8.96 6.63 -19.40
C VAL A 34 -7.97 7.79 -19.57
N SER A 35 -8.27 8.98 -19.05
CA SER A 35 -7.37 10.14 -19.15
C SER A 35 -6.10 9.96 -18.31
N ASP A 36 -6.24 9.41 -17.10
CA ASP A 36 -5.10 9.19 -16.19
C ASP A 36 -4.25 8.00 -16.65
N TYR A 37 -4.89 6.94 -17.16
CA TYR A 37 -4.20 5.82 -17.78
C TYR A 37 -3.30 6.26 -18.95
N TYR A 38 -3.77 7.15 -19.84
CA TYR A 38 -2.97 7.64 -20.96
C TYR A 38 -1.89 8.64 -20.53
N ALA A 39 -2.11 9.43 -19.48
CA ALA A 39 -1.07 10.27 -18.89
C ALA A 39 0.08 9.41 -18.33
N HIS A 40 -0.23 8.35 -17.60
CA HIS A 40 0.74 7.39 -17.08
C HIS A 40 1.44 6.61 -18.20
N LYS A 41 0.73 6.17 -19.25
CA LYS A 41 1.32 5.46 -20.40
C LYS A 41 2.43 6.27 -21.08
N LYS A 42 2.37 7.59 -21.07
CA LYS A 42 3.42 8.46 -21.63
C LYS A 42 4.71 8.44 -20.79
N TYR A 43 4.61 8.20 -19.48
CA TYR A 43 5.76 8.05 -18.57
C TYR A 43 6.31 6.62 -18.54
N PHE A 44 5.48 5.61 -18.79
CA PHE A 44 5.85 4.20 -18.79
C PHE A 44 6.26 3.66 -20.17
N ASN A 45 6.45 4.51 -21.16
CA ASN A 45 6.92 4.08 -22.50
C ASN A 45 8.42 3.74 -22.55
N THR A 46 8.98 3.25 -21.48
CA THR A 46 10.27 2.59 -21.45
C THR A 46 10.01 1.08 -21.37
N GLN A 47 10.05 0.42 -22.51
CA GLN A 47 10.43 -0.96 -22.83
C GLN A 47 10.70 -1.92 -21.65
N PHE A 48 9.76 -2.05 -20.71
CA PHE A 48 9.83 -3.12 -19.71
C PHE A 48 8.97 -4.29 -20.17
N ARG A 49 9.63 -5.27 -20.80
CA ARG A 49 9.08 -6.62 -20.91
C ARG A 49 9.44 -7.34 -19.61
N HIS A 50 8.45 -7.97 -18.98
CA HIS A 50 8.64 -8.89 -17.88
C HIS A 50 9.61 -10.05 -18.21
N ASP A 51 9.81 -10.32 -19.50
CA ASP A 51 10.58 -11.43 -20.03
C ASP A 51 12.11 -11.25 -19.86
N ASP A 52 12.58 -10.02 -19.57
CA ASP A 52 14.00 -9.72 -19.44
C ASP A 52 14.49 -9.77 -17.97
N ALA A 53 13.59 -9.93 -17.00
CA ALA A 53 13.94 -10.08 -15.61
C ALA A 53 14.23 -11.56 -15.29
N GLY A 54 15.40 -11.82 -14.72
CA GLY A 54 15.75 -13.12 -14.16
C GLY A 54 14.83 -13.50 -12.99
N PRO A 55 15.13 -14.59 -12.29
CA PRO A 55 14.32 -15.00 -11.15
C PRO A 55 14.26 -13.86 -10.11
N PHE A 56 13.04 -13.39 -9.82
CA PHE A 56 12.83 -12.38 -8.81
C PHE A 56 13.17 -12.92 -7.42
N LYS A 57 13.77 -12.09 -6.60
CA LYS A 57 14.07 -12.39 -5.20
C LYS A 57 12.79 -12.45 -4.36
N HIS A 58 11.82 -11.57 -4.69
CA HIS A 58 10.55 -11.44 -4.01
C HIS A 58 9.40 -11.50 -5.03
N PHE A 59 8.31 -12.18 -4.68
CA PHE A 59 7.13 -12.21 -5.53
C PHE A 59 6.29 -10.94 -5.36
N LEU A 60 6.04 -10.53 -4.10
CA LEU A 60 5.25 -9.34 -3.78
C LEU A 60 5.93 -8.51 -2.70
N ALA A 61 6.16 -7.24 -3.00
CA ALA A 61 6.59 -6.26 -2.02
C ALA A 61 5.54 -5.16 -1.84
N VAL A 62 5.50 -4.59 -0.64
CA VAL A 62 4.76 -3.36 -0.36
C VAL A 62 5.73 -2.19 -0.26
N VAL A 63 5.38 -1.09 -0.91
CA VAL A 63 6.09 0.20 -0.85
C VAL A 63 5.21 1.19 -0.14
N ALA A 64 5.71 1.78 0.93
CA ALA A 64 5.01 2.82 1.67
C ALA A 64 5.95 3.95 2.07
N ILE A 65 5.46 5.19 2.04
CA ILE A 65 6.09 6.32 2.70
C ILE A 65 5.24 6.75 3.88
N MET A 66 5.85 6.91 5.04
CA MET A 66 5.13 7.16 6.27
C MET A 66 5.85 8.13 7.18
N LYS A 67 5.09 8.69 8.13
CA LYS A 67 5.62 9.52 9.20
C LYS A 67 4.76 9.39 10.44
N ASP A 68 5.39 9.04 11.57
CA ASP A 68 4.74 8.91 12.88
C ASP A 68 3.54 7.93 12.88
N GLU A 69 3.73 6.72 12.29
CA GLU A 69 2.72 5.66 12.19
C GLU A 69 3.02 4.44 13.08
N GLY A 70 3.99 4.55 14.00
CA GLY A 70 4.48 3.43 14.82
C GLY A 70 3.41 2.64 15.56
N ILE A 71 2.35 3.32 16.02
CA ILE A 71 1.29 2.68 16.81
C ILE A 71 0.52 1.57 16.08
N TYR A 72 0.44 1.62 14.74
CA TYR A 72 -0.29 0.65 13.91
C TYR A 72 0.61 -0.21 13.04
N LEU A 73 1.87 0.16 12.96
CA LEU A 73 2.80 -0.38 12.00
C LEU A 73 3.05 -1.87 12.18
N ALA A 74 3.10 -2.35 13.42
CA ALA A 74 3.27 -3.77 13.71
C ALA A 74 2.08 -4.60 13.17
N GLU A 75 0.83 -4.19 13.45
CA GLU A 75 -0.35 -4.83 12.92
C GLU A 75 -0.37 -4.80 11.39
N TRP A 76 -0.05 -3.65 10.80
CA TRP A 76 -0.04 -3.47 9.35
C TRP A 76 0.96 -4.39 8.66
N ILE A 77 2.18 -4.53 9.20
CA ILE A 77 3.20 -5.43 8.66
C ILE A 77 2.75 -6.89 8.81
N GLU A 78 2.35 -7.33 10.00
CA GLU A 78 1.96 -8.72 10.26
C GLU A 78 0.75 -9.14 9.44
N TYR A 79 -0.25 -8.25 9.28
CA TYR A 79 -1.39 -8.50 8.41
C TYR A 79 -0.97 -8.73 6.95
N HIS A 80 -0.13 -7.84 6.40
CA HIS A 80 0.29 -7.98 5.01
C HIS A 80 1.19 -9.19 4.78
N LYS A 81 2.00 -9.59 5.77
CA LYS A 81 2.73 -10.87 5.75
C LYS A 81 1.76 -12.05 5.71
N LEU A 82 0.71 -12.02 6.54
CA LEU A 82 -0.31 -13.08 6.56
C LEU A 82 -1.00 -13.25 5.20
N VAL A 83 -1.26 -12.17 4.48
CA VAL A 83 -1.89 -12.22 3.14
C VAL A 83 -0.87 -12.34 2.00
N GLY A 84 0.40 -12.59 2.29
CA GLY A 84 1.41 -13.05 1.33
C GLY A 84 2.37 -12.00 0.80
N VAL A 85 2.62 -10.91 1.54
CA VAL A 85 3.70 -9.96 1.23
C VAL A 85 5.04 -10.51 1.73
N ASP A 86 6.04 -10.53 0.86
CA ASP A 86 7.38 -11.06 1.16
C ASP A 86 8.28 -10.04 1.85
N VAL A 87 8.20 -8.77 1.44
CA VAL A 87 9.10 -7.72 1.91
C VAL A 87 8.41 -6.34 1.86
N PHE A 88 8.85 -5.44 2.73
CA PHE A 88 8.35 -4.06 2.79
C PHE A 88 9.49 -3.07 2.54
N PHE A 89 9.30 -2.16 1.59
CA PHE A 89 10.18 -1.02 1.35
C PHE A 89 9.56 0.22 2.00
N ILE A 90 10.01 0.54 3.21
CA ILE A 90 9.44 1.60 4.03
C ILE A 90 10.32 2.85 3.94
N TYR A 91 9.76 3.89 3.36
CA TYR A 91 10.33 5.23 3.26
C TYR A 91 9.88 6.05 4.47
N ASP A 92 10.78 6.22 5.43
CA ASP A 92 10.52 6.97 6.66
C ASP A 92 10.75 8.46 6.45
N ASN A 93 9.67 9.23 6.44
CA ASN A 93 9.71 10.68 6.26
C ASN A 93 9.91 11.41 7.58
N GLU A 94 11.07 11.18 8.24
CA GLU A 94 11.46 11.84 9.48
C GLU A 94 10.46 11.58 10.62
N SER A 95 10.13 10.32 10.90
CA SER A 95 9.33 9.95 12.07
C SER A 95 10.03 10.32 13.36
N SER A 96 9.25 10.81 14.32
CA SER A 96 9.70 11.26 15.63
C SER A 96 9.10 10.44 16.79
N ASP A 97 8.25 9.49 16.45
CA ASP A 97 7.65 8.54 17.38
C ASP A 97 8.49 7.25 17.50
N ASN A 98 7.90 6.16 17.96
CA ASN A 98 8.56 4.87 18.11
C ASN A 98 8.62 4.03 16.80
N THR A 99 8.38 4.63 15.63
CA THR A 99 8.41 3.93 14.33
C THR A 99 9.69 3.13 14.14
N ALA A 100 10.86 3.71 14.41
CA ALA A 100 12.15 3.03 14.26
C ALA A 100 12.29 1.81 15.18
N ASP A 101 11.84 1.91 16.42
CA ASP A 101 11.87 0.81 17.40
C ASP A 101 10.97 -0.35 16.96
N ILE A 102 9.78 -0.04 16.45
CA ILE A 102 8.85 -1.04 15.90
C ILE A 102 9.44 -1.74 14.67
N LEU A 103 10.12 -1.01 13.79
CA LEU A 103 10.72 -1.58 12.59
C LEU A 103 11.96 -2.44 12.85
N ALA A 104 12.70 -2.17 13.93
CA ALA A 104 13.99 -2.82 14.21
C ALA A 104 13.95 -4.36 14.13
N PRO A 105 13.01 -5.09 14.74
CA PRO A 105 12.94 -6.54 14.65
C PRO A 105 12.61 -7.04 13.23
N TYR A 106 11.84 -6.30 12.44
CA TYR A 106 11.52 -6.65 11.06
C TYR A 106 12.72 -6.43 10.13
N ILE A 107 13.47 -5.36 10.35
CA ILE A 107 14.72 -5.08 9.64
C ILE A 107 15.73 -6.20 9.93
N ALA A 108 15.88 -6.60 11.19
CA ALA A 108 16.81 -7.65 11.58
C ALA A 108 16.48 -9.02 10.94
N ARG A 109 15.20 -9.31 10.65
CA ARG A 109 14.78 -10.51 9.94
C ARG A 109 14.85 -10.41 8.43
N GLY A 110 15.04 -9.20 7.88
CA GLY A 110 14.98 -8.94 6.46
C GLY A 110 13.58 -8.78 5.89
N ASP A 111 12.55 -8.69 6.73
CA ASP A 111 11.16 -8.44 6.33
C ASP A 111 10.98 -7.00 5.81
N VAL A 112 11.77 -6.05 6.36
CA VAL A 112 11.68 -4.61 6.07
C VAL A 112 13.02 -4.06 5.61
N VAL A 113 13.01 -3.30 4.54
CA VAL A 113 14.08 -2.39 4.13
C VAL A 113 13.65 -0.98 4.52
N HIS A 114 14.27 -0.43 5.56
CA HIS A 114 14.01 0.90 6.08
C HIS A 114 14.87 1.93 5.35
N ILE A 115 14.24 2.96 4.80
CA ILE A 115 14.87 3.97 3.95
C ILE A 115 14.55 5.36 4.52
N PRO A 116 15.51 6.05 5.17
CA PRO A 116 15.31 7.45 5.56
C PRO A 116 15.02 8.32 4.33
N TRP A 117 13.90 9.07 4.38
CA TRP A 117 13.43 9.84 3.24
C TRP A 117 12.94 11.23 3.66
N PRO A 118 13.84 12.17 3.95
CA PRO A 118 13.48 13.48 4.45
C PRO A 118 12.85 14.38 3.39
N GLY A 119 12.10 15.38 3.86
CA GLY A 119 11.56 16.44 3.03
C GLY A 119 10.04 16.49 2.94
N ILE A 120 9.53 17.51 2.26
CA ILE A 120 8.09 17.81 2.16
C ILE A 120 7.55 17.27 0.82
N ARG A 121 6.36 16.65 0.84
CA ARG A 121 5.67 16.15 -0.37
C ARG A 121 6.51 15.14 -1.18
N GLN A 122 7.14 14.22 -0.51
CA GLN A 122 8.10 13.29 -1.10
C GLN A 122 7.49 11.99 -1.64
N GLN A 123 6.18 11.81 -1.59
CA GLN A 123 5.54 10.53 -1.94
C GLN A 123 5.87 10.06 -3.35
N PHE A 124 5.71 10.91 -4.36
CA PHE A 124 6.05 10.53 -5.74
C PHE A 124 7.54 10.25 -5.94
N ASN A 125 8.40 10.99 -5.23
CA ASN A 125 9.84 10.76 -5.31
C ASN A 125 10.23 9.42 -4.67
N ALA A 126 9.63 9.07 -3.53
CA ALA A 126 9.83 7.78 -2.87
C ALA A 126 9.34 6.61 -3.76
N TYR A 127 8.16 6.74 -4.35
CA TYR A 127 7.60 5.72 -5.24
C TYR A 127 8.44 5.53 -6.51
N ASN A 128 8.93 6.62 -7.11
CA ASN A 128 9.84 6.54 -8.25
C ASN A 128 11.20 5.94 -7.88
N ASP A 129 11.73 6.23 -6.69
CA ASP A 129 12.96 5.63 -6.19
C ASP A 129 12.76 4.11 -5.98
N ALA A 130 11.67 3.71 -5.33
CA ALA A 130 11.34 2.31 -5.12
C ALA A 130 11.24 1.54 -6.44
N LEU A 131 10.55 2.09 -7.43
CA LEU A 131 10.44 1.49 -8.75
C LEU A 131 11.82 1.29 -9.39
N LYS A 132 12.68 2.31 -9.35
CA LYS A 132 14.03 2.23 -9.94
C LYS A 132 14.91 1.21 -9.25
N ARG A 133 14.84 1.13 -7.91
CA ARG A 133 15.74 0.28 -7.11
C ARG A 133 15.30 -1.17 -7.09
N PHE A 134 13.98 -1.43 -6.97
CA PHE A 134 13.50 -2.76 -6.57
C PHE A 134 12.74 -3.51 -7.66
N ARG A 135 12.42 -2.89 -8.80
CA ARG A 135 11.69 -3.53 -9.91
C ARG A 135 12.37 -4.76 -10.51
N MET A 136 13.69 -4.86 -10.40
CA MET A 136 14.44 -6.02 -10.91
C MET A 136 14.57 -7.12 -9.86
N GLU A 137 14.25 -6.84 -8.61
CA GLU A 137 14.30 -7.78 -7.50
C GLU A 137 12.92 -8.32 -7.14
N THR A 138 11.86 -7.61 -7.53
CA THR A 138 10.48 -7.90 -7.11
C THR A 138 9.57 -8.04 -8.30
N ARG A 139 8.78 -9.12 -8.31
CA ARG A 139 7.80 -9.36 -9.39
C ARG A 139 6.65 -8.36 -9.37
N TRP A 140 6.16 -8.02 -8.17
CA TRP A 140 5.04 -7.10 -7.97
C TRP A 140 5.34 -6.10 -6.85
N LEU A 141 5.16 -4.81 -7.13
CA LEU A 141 5.28 -3.72 -6.16
C LEU A 141 3.89 -3.14 -5.89
N ALA A 142 3.39 -3.31 -4.68
CA ALA A 142 2.13 -2.71 -4.22
C ALA A 142 2.40 -1.37 -3.53
N TYR A 143 1.81 -0.30 -4.01
CA TYR A 143 1.96 1.04 -3.47
C TYR A 143 0.75 1.39 -2.62
N ILE A 144 0.91 1.39 -1.29
CA ILE A 144 -0.16 1.69 -0.34
C ILE A 144 0.34 2.59 0.79
N ASP A 145 -0.57 3.26 1.47
CA ASP A 145 -0.26 4.05 2.66
C ASP A 145 -0.28 3.16 3.93
N ALA A 146 0.33 3.64 5.03
CA ALA A 146 0.47 2.85 6.27
C ALA A 146 -0.85 2.62 7.03
N ASP A 147 -1.92 3.26 6.60
CA ASP A 147 -3.28 3.11 7.12
C ASP A 147 -4.22 2.33 6.17
N GLU A 148 -3.65 1.68 5.15
CA GLU A 148 -4.39 0.90 4.16
C GLU A 148 -4.08 -0.59 4.27
N PHE A 149 -5.11 -1.42 4.14
CA PHE A 149 -5.01 -2.87 4.19
C PHE A 149 -5.49 -3.49 2.87
N ILE A 150 -4.61 -4.25 2.19
CA ILE A 150 -5.00 -4.99 0.99
C ILE A 150 -5.76 -6.23 1.39
N VAL A 151 -7.05 -6.31 1.03
CA VAL A 151 -7.90 -7.45 1.39
C VAL A 151 -8.13 -8.36 0.18
N PRO A 152 -7.59 -9.59 0.18
CA PRO A 152 -7.84 -10.57 -0.88
C PRO A 152 -9.26 -11.14 -0.75
N LEU A 153 -10.19 -10.75 -1.64
CA LEU A 153 -11.59 -11.18 -1.56
C LEU A 153 -11.87 -12.53 -2.23
N GLN A 154 -11.03 -12.97 -3.16
CA GLN A 154 -11.31 -14.15 -4.00
C GLN A 154 -10.46 -15.36 -3.62
N LYS A 155 -9.38 -15.15 -2.93
CA LYS A 155 -8.40 -16.15 -2.49
C LYS A 155 -7.91 -15.82 -1.10
N ASN A 156 -7.14 -16.71 -0.51
CA ASN A 156 -6.60 -16.49 0.83
C ASN A 156 -5.41 -15.52 0.84
N THR A 157 -4.67 -15.43 -0.27
CA THR A 157 -3.49 -14.57 -0.37
C THR A 157 -3.53 -13.69 -1.61
N ILE A 158 -2.79 -12.57 -1.55
CA ILE A 158 -2.63 -11.66 -2.68
C ILE A 158 -1.85 -12.34 -3.83
N PRO A 159 -0.74 -13.06 -3.59
CA PRO A 159 -0.06 -13.83 -4.62
C PRO A 159 -0.96 -14.76 -5.42
N ASP A 160 -1.87 -15.49 -4.77
CA ASP A 160 -2.80 -16.39 -5.46
C ASP A 160 -3.74 -15.65 -6.44
N ILE A 161 -4.04 -14.39 -6.14
CA ILE A 161 -4.83 -13.52 -7.04
C ILE A 161 -3.94 -13.04 -8.19
N LEU A 162 -2.72 -12.57 -7.89
CA LEU A 162 -1.78 -12.00 -8.86
C LEU A 162 -1.34 -13.00 -9.93
N GLU A 163 -1.31 -14.29 -9.61
CA GLU A 163 -1.03 -15.36 -10.60
C GLU A 163 -2.00 -15.32 -11.80
N ASN A 164 -3.25 -14.89 -11.60
CA ASN A 164 -4.20 -14.74 -12.70
C ASN A 164 -3.91 -13.54 -13.60
N TYR A 165 -3.02 -12.64 -13.15
CA TYR A 165 -2.67 -11.38 -13.82
C TYR A 165 -1.19 -11.31 -14.24
N LYS A 166 -0.51 -12.46 -14.28
CA LYS A 166 0.94 -12.53 -14.57
C LYS A 166 1.36 -11.89 -15.90
N ASN A 167 0.43 -11.77 -16.86
CA ASN A 167 0.66 -11.16 -18.16
C ASN A 167 0.24 -9.67 -18.21
N GLU A 168 -0.27 -9.12 -17.11
CA GLU A 168 -0.67 -7.72 -17.02
C GLU A 168 0.48 -6.87 -16.49
N MET A 169 0.51 -5.60 -16.89
CA MET A 169 1.53 -4.65 -16.42
C MET A 169 1.26 -4.12 -15.02
N GLY A 170 0.05 -4.29 -14.51
CA GLY A 170 -0.35 -3.81 -13.20
C GLY A 170 -1.83 -4.02 -12.92
N LEU A 171 -2.18 -3.87 -11.65
CA LEU A 171 -3.52 -4.00 -11.11
C LEU A 171 -3.90 -2.76 -10.32
N SER A 172 -5.13 -2.27 -10.52
CA SER A 172 -5.68 -1.19 -9.69
C SER A 172 -6.61 -1.77 -8.63
N MET A 173 -6.49 -1.27 -7.42
CA MET A 173 -7.30 -1.65 -6.28
C MET A 173 -8.12 -0.44 -5.83
N HIS A 174 -9.46 -0.58 -5.76
CA HIS A 174 -10.31 0.49 -5.25
C HIS A 174 -10.26 0.58 -3.73
N TRP A 175 -10.36 1.80 -3.21
CA TRP A 175 -10.58 2.01 -1.79
C TRP A 175 -11.98 1.61 -1.38
N LEU A 176 -12.10 0.97 -0.21
CA LEU A 176 -13.32 0.93 0.55
C LEU A 176 -13.06 1.66 1.87
N MET A 177 -13.72 2.79 2.05
CA MET A 177 -13.51 3.65 3.21
C MET A 177 -14.21 3.07 4.44
N TYR A 178 -13.48 2.97 5.54
CA TYR A 178 -13.99 2.54 6.84
C TYR A 178 -14.12 3.72 7.78
N GLY A 179 -15.21 3.75 8.54
CA GLY A 179 -15.49 4.78 9.53
C GLY A 179 -14.95 4.40 10.91
N ASP A 180 -15.06 5.34 11.82
CA ASP A 180 -14.59 5.19 13.21
C ASP A 180 -15.48 4.32 14.09
N ASN A 181 -16.55 3.74 13.58
CA ASN A 181 -17.55 2.94 14.33
C ASN A 181 -18.12 3.68 15.57
N GLY A 182 -18.01 5.03 15.62
CA GLY A 182 -18.42 5.83 16.78
C GLY A 182 -17.38 5.89 17.91
N HIS A 183 -16.20 5.33 17.73
CA HIS A 183 -15.07 5.47 18.66
C HIS A 183 -14.59 6.92 18.70
N LYS A 184 -14.72 7.57 19.85
CA LYS A 184 -14.31 8.97 20.06
C LYS A 184 -12.88 9.09 20.59
N ASN A 185 -12.41 8.06 21.27
CA ASN A 185 -11.09 7.99 21.87
C ASN A 185 -10.35 6.77 21.35
N TYR A 186 -9.03 6.77 21.59
CA TYR A 186 -8.24 5.57 21.33
C TYR A 186 -8.70 4.44 22.27
N GLU A 187 -8.81 3.27 21.69
CA GLU A 187 -9.04 2.01 22.39
C GLU A 187 -7.96 1.01 21.95
N GLU A 188 -7.53 0.15 22.86
CA GLU A 188 -6.62 -0.93 22.53
C GLU A 188 -7.30 -1.98 21.65
N GLY A 189 -6.53 -2.70 20.84
CA GLY A 189 -7.00 -3.77 19.96
C GLY A 189 -6.65 -3.52 18.50
N LEU A 190 -6.88 -4.51 17.66
CA LEU A 190 -6.53 -4.47 16.25
C LEU A 190 -7.43 -3.50 15.47
N VAL A 191 -6.82 -2.77 14.54
CA VAL A 191 -7.51 -1.87 13.62
C VAL A 191 -8.58 -2.61 12.83
N ILE A 192 -8.22 -3.80 12.31
CA ILE A 192 -9.12 -4.61 11.48
C ILE A 192 -10.34 -5.17 12.26
N GLU A 193 -10.27 -5.26 13.59
CA GLU A 193 -11.36 -5.71 14.43
C GLU A 193 -12.24 -4.57 14.90
N ARG A 194 -11.66 -3.40 15.16
CA ARG A 194 -12.36 -2.24 15.71
C ARG A 194 -13.13 -1.44 14.66
N PHE A 195 -12.59 -1.31 13.45
CA PHE A 195 -13.19 -0.51 12.39
C PHE A 195 -13.82 -1.41 11.34
N THR A 196 -15.08 -1.76 11.54
CA THR A 196 -15.83 -2.70 10.69
C THR A 196 -16.93 -2.04 9.86
N ALA A 197 -17.39 -0.84 10.24
CA ALA A 197 -18.36 -0.08 9.46
C ALA A 197 -17.70 0.59 8.26
N HIS A 198 -18.21 0.31 7.07
CA HIS A 198 -17.61 0.80 5.83
C HIS A 198 -18.65 1.46 4.91
N ALA A 199 -18.17 2.22 3.92
CA ALA A 199 -19.01 2.78 2.86
C ALA A 199 -19.69 1.66 2.07
N LEU A 200 -20.90 1.92 1.56
CA LEU A 200 -21.67 0.93 0.78
C LEU A 200 -21.05 0.65 -0.60
N LYS A 201 -20.23 1.54 -1.09
CA LYS A 201 -19.58 1.43 -2.41
C LYS A 201 -18.09 1.75 -2.29
N PRO A 202 -17.27 1.14 -3.16
CA PRO A 202 -15.87 1.54 -3.32
C PRO A 202 -15.77 3.01 -3.73
N ASP A 203 -14.66 3.65 -3.33
CA ASP A 203 -14.32 5.00 -3.72
C ASP A 203 -13.76 5.04 -5.16
N GLU A 204 -13.75 6.23 -5.76
CA GLU A 204 -13.15 6.46 -7.08
C GLU A 204 -11.61 6.39 -7.03
N PHE A 205 -11.03 6.66 -5.87
CA PHE A 205 -9.59 6.56 -5.67
C PHE A 205 -9.11 5.11 -5.68
N MET A 206 -7.88 4.93 -6.18
CA MET A 206 -7.28 3.61 -6.36
C MET A 206 -5.84 3.60 -5.90
N LYS A 207 -5.40 2.43 -5.46
CA LYS A 207 -3.98 2.07 -5.29
C LYS A 207 -3.56 1.08 -6.37
N THR A 208 -2.24 0.96 -6.56
CA THR A 208 -1.71 0.20 -7.71
C THR A 208 -0.73 -0.86 -7.25
N ILE A 209 -0.82 -2.03 -7.90
CA ILE A 209 0.21 -3.07 -7.89
C ILE A 209 0.78 -3.15 -9.31
N ILE A 210 2.09 -3.04 -9.49
CA ILE A 210 2.79 -3.06 -10.78
C ILE A 210 3.97 -4.00 -10.76
#